data_2f2ca8bbc8ff14f8f3435e1ac9fbd49b
#
_entry.id   2f2ca8bbc8ff14f8f3435e1ac9fbd49b
#
_cell.length_a   1.000
_cell.length_b   1.000
_cell.length_c   1.000
_cell.angle_alpha   90.00
_cell.angle_beta   90.00
_cell.angle_gamma   90.00
#
_symmetry.space_group_name_H-M   'P 1'
#
loop_
_entity.id
_entity.type
_entity.pdbx_description
1 polymer ?
#
loop_
_entity_poly.entity_id
_entity_poly.type
_entity_poly.pdbx_seq_one_letter_code
_entity_poly.pdbx_strand_id
1 'polypeptide(L)'
;MEFTVKRFDLLQELALIQGIVERKTTIPILANVLFQAEEDQLRILATDLETGLNSTCPSSVTAAGVVTLPAKRLYEIVRALPDKEIRFKQGNSNWTTITCGSSRFRIAGLPKEDFPSLPEGKAEGIEIPAAVMSQLITRTIYAISTEDSKYTFSGALMVIKPGSVTMVATDGHR
;
A
#
# COMPACT_ATOMS: atom_id res chain seq x y z
N MET A 1 -2.30 11.47 -17.27
CA MET A 1 -3.15 10.59 -16.45
C MET A 1 -4.33 11.38 -15.92
N GLU A 2 -5.54 10.82 -16.01
CA GLU A 2 -6.75 11.41 -15.44
C GLU A 2 -7.74 10.31 -15.06
N PHE A 3 -8.22 10.30 -13.81
CA PHE A 3 -9.15 9.31 -13.31
C PHE A 3 -10.03 9.88 -12.18
N THR A 4 -11.13 9.17 -11.90
CA THR A 4 -12.06 9.47 -10.81
C THR A 4 -12.23 8.22 -9.95
N VAL A 5 -12.23 8.38 -8.63
CA VAL A 5 -12.33 7.31 -7.66
C VAL A 5 -13.25 7.73 -6.52
N LYS A 6 -13.99 6.80 -5.92
CA LYS A 6 -14.78 7.07 -4.72
C LYS A 6 -13.87 7.33 -3.53
N ARG A 7 -14.18 8.38 -2.77
CA ARG A 7 -13.40 8.75 -1.58
C ARG A 7 -13.25 7.58 -0.60
N PHE A 8 -14.32 6.86 -0.33
CA PHE A 8 -14.33 5.74 0.63
C PHE A 8 -13.33 4.66 0.23
N ASP A 9 -13.37 4.19 -1.03
CA ASP A 9 -12.49 3.13 -1.52
C ASP A 9 -11.01 3.56 -1.45
N LEU A 10 -10.71 4.76 -1.94
CA LEU A 10 -9.34 5.29 -1.89
C LEU A 10 -8.83 5.48 -0.47
N LEU A 11 -9.69 5.93 0.47
CA LEU A 11 -9.29 6.15 1.86
C LEU A 11 -8.91 4.85 2.57
N GLN A 12 -9.61 3.75 2.29
CA GLN A 12 -9.28 2.44 2.85
C GLN A 12 -7.89 2.00 2.40
N GLU A 13 -7.59 2.10 1.11
CA GLU A 13 -6.28 1.72 0.57
C GLU A 13 -5.15 2.61 1.11
N LEU A 14 -5.38 3.92 1.16
CA LEU A 14 -4.40 4.85 1.72
C LEU A 14 -4.16 4.64 3.23
N ALA A 15 -5.14 4.14 3.97
CA ALA A 15 -4.97 3.81 5.39
C ALA A 15 -4.00 2.62 5.58
N LEU A 16 -4.09 1.59 4.72
CA LEU A 16 -3.15 0.46 4.74
C LEU A 16 -1.71 0.91 4.46
N ILE A 17 -1.54 1.86 3.54
CA ILE A 17 -0.23 2.39 3.15
C ILE A 17 0.48 3.11 4.30
N GLN A 18 -0.27 3.74 5.22
CA GLN A 18 0.33 4.49 6.34
C GLN A 18 1.20 3.64 7.26
N GLY A 19 0.99 2.31 7.27
CA GLY A 19 1.82 1.36 8.03
C GLY A 19 3.13 0.98 7.34
N ILE A 20 3.24 1.23 6.04
CA ILE A 20 4.39 0.82 5.20
C ILE A 20 5.30 2.02 4.91
N VAL A 21 4.70 3.17 4.54
CA VAL A 21 5.48 4.35 4.17
C VAL A 21 6.18 4.95 5.38
N GLU A 22 7.50 4.88 5.40
CA GLU A 22 8.32 5.42 6.47
C GLU A 22 8.19 6.94 6.60
N ARG A 23 8.08 7.39 7.86
CA ARG A 23 7.97 8.82 8.19
C ARG A 23 9.29 9.58 8.02
N LYS A 24 10.44 8.87 8.11
CA LYS A 24 11.78 9.41 7.98
C LYS A 24 12.64 8.45 7.17
N THR A 25 12.57 8.54 5.87
CA THR A 25 13.44 7.79 4.97
C THR A 25 14.53 8.70 4.41
N THR A 26 15.71 8.15 4.20
CA THR A 26 16.82 8.81 3.47
C THR A 26 16.56 8.80 1.96
N ILE A 27 15.61 7.98 1.49
CA ILE A 27 15.24 7.83 0.08
C ILE A 27 13.87 8.47 -0.15
N PRO A 28 13.79 9.70 -0.67
CA PRO A 28 12.56 10.49 -0.72
C PRO A 28 11.37 9.80 -1.43
N ILE A 29 11.64 8.98 -2.44
CA ILE A 29 10.59 8.30 -3.22
C ILE A 29 9.79 7.29 -2.38
N LEU A 30 10.38 6.71 -1.32
CA LEU A 30 9.71 5.76 -0.43
C LEU A 30 8.65 6.42 0.47
N ALA A 31 8.66 7.76 0.57
CA ALA A 31 7.58 8.52 1.19
C ALA A 31 6.36 8.71 0.27
N ASN A 32 6.47 8.28 -1.00
CA ASN A 32 5.41 8.39 -1.99
C ASN A 32 4.71 7.05 -2.19
N VAL A 33 3.46 7.14 -2.63
CA VAL A 33 2.69 6.06 -3.22
C VAL A 33 2.72 6.21 -4.74
N LEU A 34 2.84 5.11 -5.47
CA LEU A 34 2.71 5.09 -6.92
C LEU A 34 1.28 4.71 -7.30
N PHE A 35 0.65 5.55 -8.10
CA PHE A 35 -0.65 5.31 -8.71
C PHE A 35 -0.48 4.96 -10.18
N GLN A 36 -1.05 3.85 -10.58
CA GLN A 36 -1.14 3.40 -11.96
C GLN A 36 -2.61 3.26 -12.34
N ALA A 37 -3.10 4.14 -13.20
CA ALA A 37 -4.47 4.14 -13.69
C ALA A 37 -4.51 3.48 -15.06
N GLU A 38 -5.17 2.35 -15.14
CA GLU A 38 -5.32 1.55 -16.37
C GLU A 38 -6.71 0.94 -16.41
N GLU A 39 -7.33 0.89 -17.58
CA GLU A 39 -8.69 0.40 -17.79
C GLU A 39 -9.67 1.09 -16.82
N ASP A 40 -10.37 0.32 -15.97
CA ASP A 40 -11.30 0.85 -14.96
C ASP A 40 -10.78 0.61 -13.53
N GLN A 41 -9.47 0.57 -13.34
CA GLN A 41 -8.83 0.29 -12.07
C GLN A 41 -7.71 1.29 -11.77
N LEU A 42 -7.58 1.62 -10.49
CA LEU A 42 -6.42 2.29 -9.93
C LEU A 42 -5.60 1.27 -9.14
N ARG A 43 -4.42 0.93 -9.65
CA ARG A 43 -3.43 0.15 -8.92
C ARG A 43 -2.61 1.08 -8.05
N ILE A 44 -2.37 0.68 -6.82
CA ILE A 44 -1.73 1.48 -5.78
C ILE A 44 -0.56 0.67 -5.23
N LEU A 45 0.64 1.24 -5.30
CA LEU A 45 1.88 0.58 -4.88
C LEU A 45 2.59 1.43 -3.84
N ALA A 46 3.05 0.80 -2.76
CA ALA A 46 3.88 1.42 -1.73
C ALA A 46 4.93 0.43 -1.23
N THR A 47 6.09 0.90 -0.81
CA THR A 47 7.15 0.05 -0.26
C THR A 47 8.12 0.85 0.60
N ASP A 48 8.69 0.17 1.60
CA ASP A 48 9.84 0.59 2.39
C ASP A 48 11.12 -0.19 2.02
N LEU A 49 11.09 -0.98 0.92
CA LEU A 49 12.08 -1.94 0.40
C LEU A 49 12.06 -3.31 1.10
N GLU A 50 11.53 -3.42 2.31
CA GLU A 50 11.37 -4.71 3.02
C GLU A 50 9.94 -5.23 2.83
N THR A 51 8.97 -4.33 2.93
CA THR A 51 7.55 -4.63 2.75
C THR A 51 7.03 -3.91 1.50
N GLY A 52 6.26 -4.61 0.69
CA GLY A 52 5.57 -4.05 -0.47
C GLY A 52 4.06 -4.22 -0.36
N LEU A 53 3.31 -3.16 -0.65
CA LEU A 53 1.86 -3.21 -0.84
C LEU A 53 1.55 -3.03 -2.33
N ASN A 54 0.73 -3.92 -2.85
CA ASN A 54 0.13 -3.82 -4.17
C ASN A 54 -1.37 -4.04 -4.01
N SER A 55 -2.12 -2.98 -4.19
CA SER A 55 -3.58 -2.99 -4.03
C SER A 55 -4.25 -2.35 -5.23
N THR A 56 -5.54 -2.62 -5.40
CA THR A 56 -6.35 -2.05 -6.48
C THR A 56 -7.67 -1.57 -5.94
N CYS A 57 -8.15 -0.44 -6.45
CA CYS A 57 -9.52 -0.01 -6.22
C CYS A 57 -10.22 0.35 -7.53
N PRO A 58 -11.54 0.18 -7.61
CA PRO A 58 -12.33 0.56 -8.78
C PRO A 58 -12.21 2.06 -9.06
N SER A 59 -11.98 2.43 -10.31
CA SER A 59 -11.88 3.83 -10.73
C SER A 59 -12.37 4.00 -12.15
N SER A 60 -12.86 5.18 -12.50
CA SER A 60 -13.18 5.55 -13.88
C SER A 60 -11.97 6.27 -14.48
N VAL A 61 -11.27 5.61 -15.41
CA VAL A 61 -10.04 6.12 -16.02
C VAL A 61 -10.35 6.78 -17.35
N THR A 62 -10.14 8.11 -17.42
CA THR A 62 -10.30 8.88 -18.66
C THR A 62 -9.00 8.94 -19.47
N ALA A 63 -7.85 8.93 -18.79
CA ALA A 63 -6.54 8.86 -19.42
C ALA A 63 -5.60 8.02 -18.56
N ALA A 64 -5.14 6.91 -19.11
CA ALA A 64 -4.19 6.01 -18.45
C ALA A 64 -2.86 6.72 -18.15
N GLY A 65 -2.12 6.19 -17.16
CA GLY A 65 -0.82 6.71 -16.81
C GLY A 65 -0.36 6.34 -15.41
N VAL A 66 0.80 6.86 -15.03
CA VAL A 66 1.45 6.57 -13.76
C VAL A 66 1.92 7.87 -13.12
N VAL A 67 1.70 8.01 -11.80
CA VAL A 67 2.19 9.15 -11.02
C VAL A 67 2.57 8.70 -9.61
N THR A 68 3.56 9.37 -9.03
CA THR A 68 3.88 9.19 -7.61
C THR A 68 3.37 10.39 -6.80
N LEU A 69 2.84 10.16 -5.61
CA LEU A 69 2.29 11.20 -4.75
C LEU A 69 2.74 10.99 -3.30
N PRO A 70 3.04 12.07 -2.53
CA PRO A 70 3.38 11.96 -1.12
C PRO A 70 2.25 11.32 -0.32
N ALA A 71 2.46 10.09 0.17
CA ALA A 71 1.43 9.22 0.74
C ALA A 71 0.73 9.85 1.94
N LYS A 72 1.50 10.41 2.88
CA LYS A 72 0.94 11.03 4.08
C LYS A 72 0.07 12.24 3.76
N ARG A 73 0.57 13.14 2.91
CA ARG A 73 -0.18 14.35 2.51
C ARG A 73 -1.44 14.00 1.74
N LEU A 74 -1.34 13.01 0.86
CA LEU A 74 -2.49 12.50 0.10
C LEU A 74 -3.55 11.92 1.05
N TYR A 75 -3.15 11.09 2.01
CA TYR A 75 -4.05 10.54 3.01
C TYR A 75 -4.77 11.63 3.81
N GLU A 76 -4.04 12.64 4.29
CA GLU A 76 -4.61 13.77 5.04
C GLU A 76 -5.66 14.54 4.20
N ILE A 77 -5.36 14.79 2.92
CA ILE A 77 -6.30 15.44 1.99
C ILE A 77 -7.55 14.58 1.81
N VAL A 78 -7.39 13.31 1.42
CA VAL A 78 -8.53 12.41 1.15
C VAL A 78 -9.39 12.21 2.40
N ARG A 79 -8.78 12.12 3.58
CA ARG A 79 -9.50 12.02 4.85
C ARG A 79 -10.36 13.24 5.15
N ALA A 80 -9.90 14.43 4.79
CA ALA A 80 -10.60 15.70 5.05
C ALA A 80 -11.67 16.02 4.01
N LEU A 81 -11.68 15.36 2.85
CA LEU A 81 -12.65 15.59 1.78
C LEU A 81 -14.06 15.05 2.15
N PRO A 82 -15.14 15.65 1.61
CA PRO A 82 -16.48 15.10 1.72
C PRO A 82 -16.59 13.73 1.02
N ASP A 83 -17.59 12.93 1.42
CA ASP A 83 -17.83 11.61 0.82
C ASP A 83 -18.46 11.72 -0.57
N LYS A 84 -17.63 12.03 -1.55
CA LYS A 84 -17.93 12.21 -2.96
C LYS A 84 -16.82 11.61 -3.81
N GLU A 85 -17.04 11.60 -5.11
CA GLU A 85 -15.99 11.23 -6.07
C GLU A 85 -14.85 12.25 -6.08
N ILE A 86 -13.64 11.75 -6.16
CA ILE A 86 -12.41 12.53 -6.23
C ILE A 86 -11.81 12.35 -7.62
N ARG A 87 -11.61 13.45 -8.32
CA ARG A 87 -10.96 13.48 -9.63
C ARG A 87 -9.49 13.84 -9.48
N PHE A 88 -8.64 13.04 -10.07
CA PHE A 88 -7.20 13.25 -10.18
C PHE A 88 -6.85 13.62 -11.61
N LYS A 89 -6.04 14.65 -11.79
CA LYS A 89 -5.52 15.05 -13.10
C LYS A 89 -4.05 15.41 -12.99
N GLN A 90 -3.19 14.61 -13.64
CA GLN A 90 -1.77 14.89 -13.77
C GLN A 90 -1.58 16.06 -14.74
N GLY A 91 -0.82 17.05 -14.31
CA GLY A 91 -0.33 18.17 -15.10
C GLY A 91 1.11 17.97 -15.53
N ASN A 92 1.77 19.09 -15.85
CA ASN A 92 3.19 19.10 -16.20
C ASN A 92 4.07 18.93 -14.95
N SER A 93 5.31 18.43 -15.12
CA SER A 93 6.36 18.38 -14.09
C SER A 93 5.91 17.69 -12.79
N ASN A 94 5.28 16.52 -12.89
CA ASN A 94 4.85 15.67 -11.77
C ASN A 94 3.81 16.31 -10.83
N TRP A 95 3.18 17.42 -11.22
CA TRP A 95 2.10 18.00 -10.45
C TRP A 95 0.77 17.28 -10.72
N THR A 96 0.04 17.01 -9.67
CA THR A 96 -1.30 16.42 -9.75
C THR A 96 -2.31 17.33 -9.07
N THR A 97 -3.40 17.62 -9.78
CA THR A 97 -4.57 18.33 -9.26
C THR A 97 -5.58 17.31 -8.74
N ILE A 98 -6.07 17.51 -7.53
CA ILE A 98 -7.09 16.71 -6.86
C ILE A 98 -8.30 17.59 -6.68
N THR A 99 -9.46 17.16 -7.18
CA THR A 99 -10.71 17.93 -7.11
C THR A 99 -11.82 17.08 -6.52
N CYS A 100 -12.55 17.61 -5.55
CA CYS A 100 -13.72 16.97 -4.95
C CYS A 100 -14.76 18.05 -4.60
N GLY A 101 -15.88 18.10 -5.31
CA GLY A 101 -16.86 19.18 -5.19
C GLY A 101 -16.21 20.55 -5.44
N SER A 102 -16.32 21.45 -4.46
CA SER A 102 -15.69 22.78 -4.50
C SER A 102 -14.22 22.79 -4.07
N SER A 103 -13.72 21.70 -3.48
CA SER A 103 -12.35 21.61 -2.98
C SER A 103 -11.38 21.28 -4.10
N ARG A 104 -10.26 22.01 -4.15
CA ARG A 104 -9.20 21.79 -5.12
C ARG A 104 -7.84 21.88 -4.46
N PHE A 105 -7.03 20.84 -4.64
CA PHE A 105 -5.66 20.76 -4.16
C PHE A 105 -4.71 20.53 -5.33
N ARG A 106 -3.47 20.94 -5.15
CA ARG A 106 -2.39 20.66 -6.09
C ARG A 106 -1.20 20.15 -5.29
N ILE A 107 -0.72 18.97 -5.64
CA ILE A 107 0.44 18.35 -4.96
C ILE A 107 1.49 17.94 -5.99
N ALA A 108 2.76 18.08 -5.62
CA ALA A 108 3.88 17.63 -6.42
C ALA A 108 4.22 16.20 -6.05
N GLY A 109 4.44 15.37 -7.06
CA GLY A 109 5.05 14.05 -6.94
C GLY A 109 6.53 14.07 -7.29
N LEU A 110 7.12 12.89 -7.32
CA LEU A 110 8.48 12.64 -7.81
C LEU A 110 8.43 11.86 -9.14
N PRO A 111 9.52 11.78 -9.89
CA PRO A 111 9.58 10.97 -11.09
C PRO A 111 9.24 9.51 -10.79
N LYS A 112 8.40 8.90 -11.61
CA LYS A 112 8.00 7.48 -11.44
C LYS A 112 9.15 6.52 -11.63
N GLU A 113 10.15 6.93 -12.37
CA GLU A 113 11.37 6.19 -12.67
C GLU A 113 12.22 5.93 -11.41
N ASP A 114 12.07 6.77 -10.39
CA ASP A 114 12.75 6.62 -9.11
C ASP A 114 12.06 5.61 -8.19
N PHE A 115 10.82 5.20 -8.52
CA PHE A 115 10.06 4.26 -7.68
C PHE A 115 10.56 2.83 -7.91
N PRO A 116 10.89 2.09 -6.83
CA PRO A 116 11.43 0.74 -6.95
C PRO A 116 10.41 -0.23 -7.56
N SER A 117 10.89 -1.15 -8.39
CA SER A 117 10.07 -2.23 -8.91
C SER A 117 9.72 -3.21 -7.79
N LEU A 118 8.42 -3.45 -7.60
CA LEU A 118 7.97 -4.50 -6.70
C LEU A 118 7.99 -5.86 -7.43
N PRO A 119 8.43 -6.94 -6.77
CA PRO A 119 8.37 -8.27 -7.36
C PRO A 119 6.91 -8.66 -7.64
N GLU A 120 6.64 -9.07 -8.86
CA GLU A 120 5.36 -9.67 -9.22
C GLU A 120 5.39 -11.15 -8.84
N GLY A 121 4.51 -11.55 -7.93
CA GLY A 121 4.33 -12.97 -7.58
C GLY A 121 3.78 -13.73 -8.77
N LYS A 122 4.60 -14.62 -9.34
CA LYS A 122 4.19 -15.54 -10.42
C LYS A 122 3.93 -16.97 -9.91
N ALA A 123 3.94 -17.18 -8.60
CA ALA A 123 3.72 -18.49 -8.00
C ALA A 123 2.22 -18.85 -8.01
N GLU A 124 1.93 -20.12 -8.21
CA GLU A 124 0.61 -20.68 -7.92
C GLU A 124 0.31 -20.43 -6.45
N GLY A 125 -0.78 -19.71 -6.16
CA GLY A 125 -1.18 -19.35 -4.82
C GLY A 125 -1.79 -20.56 -4.09
N ILE A 126 -1.70 -20.56 -2.75
CA ILE A 126 -2.42 -21.48 -1.87
C ILE A 126 -3.55 -20.68 -1.23
N GLU A 127 -4.76 -21.20 -1.32
CA GLU A 127 -5.91 -20.59 -0.66
C GLU A 127 -5.96 -21.01 0.81
N ILE A 128 -5.90 -20.04 1.71
CA ILE A 128 -6.07 -20.22 3.15
C ILE A 128 -7.24 -19.33 3.61
N PRO A 129 -8.26 -19.89 4.29
CA PRO A 129 -9.35 -19.06 4.81
C PRO A 129 -8.83 -17.95 5.72
N ALA A 130 -9.28 -16.71 5.51
CA ALA A 130 -8.81 -15.53 6.26
C ALA A 130 -8.97 -15.71 7.79
N ALA A 131 -10.04 -16.38 8.24
CA ALA A 131 -10.27 -16.66 9.64
C ALA A 131 -9.18 -17.58 10.22
N VAL A 132 -8.71 -18.58 9.47
CA VAL A 132 -7.62 -19.47 9.88
C VAL A 132 -6.31 -18.69 9.96
N MET A 133 -5.98 -17.89 8.94
CA MET A 133 -4.79 -17.06 8.94
C MET A 133 -4.79 -16.08 10.12
N SER A 134 -5.90 -15.39 10.37
CA SER A 134 -6.06 -14.49 11.51
C SER A 134 -5.81 -15.18 12.85
N GLN A 135 -6.32 -16.41 13.05
CA GLN A 135 -6.05 -17.19 14.26
C GLN A 135 -4.58 -17.56 14.40
N LEU A 136 -3.94 -18.00 13.31
CA LEU A 136 -2.53 -18.37 13.32
C LEU A 136 -1.66 -17.17 13.73
N ILE A 137 -1.91 -16.00 13.13
CA ILE A 137 -1.19 -14.76 13.45
C ILE A 137 -1.44 -14.35 14.90
N THR A 138 -2.68 -14.30 15.35
CA THR A 138 -3.04 -13.86 16.71
C THR A 138 -2.40 -14.76 17.79
N ARG A 139 -2.27 -16.07 17.52
CA ARG A 139 -1.70 -17.03 18.46
C ARG A 139 -0.18 -17.09 18.48
N THR A 140 0.50 -16.43 17.53
CA THR A 140 1.97 -16.49 17.40
C THR A 140 2.64 -15.13 17.53
N ILE A 141 1.97 -14.04 17.16
CA ILE A 141 2.55 -12.69 17.10
C ILE A 141 3.18 -12.22 18.42
N TYR A 142 2.61 -12.62 19.57
CA TYR A 142 3.13 -12.22 20.88
C TYR A 142 4.48 -12.88 21.23
N ALA A 143 4.86 -13.95 20.52
CA ALA A 143 6.12 -14.66 20.71
C ALA A 143 7.21 -14.23 19.72
N ILE A 144 6.94 -13.27 18.84
CA ILE A 144 7.92 -12.68 17.92
C ILE A 144 8.80 -11.70 18.68
N SER A 145 10.12 -11.77 18.47
CA SER A 145 11.07 -10.80 19.05
C SER A 145 10.96 -9.44 18.35
N THR A 146 11.00 -8.38 19.14
CA THR A 146 11.12 -7.00 18.66
C THR A 146 12.56 -6.47 18.72
N GLU A 147 13.53 -7.33 19.05
CA GLU A 147 14.95 -6.95 19.13
C GLU A 147 15.61 -7.05 17.75
N ASP A 148 16.15 -5.94 17.25
CA ASP A 148 16.82 -5.85 15.94
C ASP A 148 18.03 -6.79 15.79
N SER A 149 18.63 -7.22 16.90
CA SER A 149 19.77 -8.14 16.91
C SER A 149 19.39 -9.61 16.66
N LYS A 150 18.10 -9.95 16.68
CA LYS A 150 17.58 -11.31 16.57
C LYS A 150 16.73 -11.51 15.30
N TYR A 151 17.32 -11.29 14.13
CA TYR A 151 16.61 -11.33 12.83
C TYR A 151 15.77 -12.60 12.61
N THR A 152 16.27 -13.77 13.01
CA THR A 152 15.55 -15.04 12.87
C THR A 152 14.30 -15.15 13.74
N PHE A 153 14.22 -14.37 14.81
CA PHE A 153 13.10 -14.36 15.74
C PHE A 153 12.13 -13.19 15.53
N SER A 154 12.43 -12.29 14.60
CA SER A 154 11.54 -11.15 14.25
C SER A 154 10.41 -11.53 13.30
N GLY A 155 10.25 -12.82 13.01
CA GLY A 155 9.18 -13.37 12.20
C GLY A 155 8.64 -14.69 12.71
N ALA A 156 7.52 -15.14 12.13
CA ALA A 156 6.95 -16.46 12.37
C ALA A 156 7.27 -17.40 11.21
N LEU A 157 7.66 -18.63 11.52
CA LEU A 157 7.81 -19.70 10.55
C LEU A 157 6.44 -20.26 10.16
N MET A 158 6.09 -20.18 8.89
CA MET A 158 4.89 -20.83 8.36
C MET A 158 5.26 -22.08 7.58
N VAL A 159 4.73 -23.23 8.02
CA VAL A 159 4.91 -24.54 7.38
C VAL A 159 3.61 -24.97 6.74
N ILE A 160 3.64 -25.17 5.43
CA ILE A 160 2.48 -25.56 4.63
C ILE A 160 2.68 -27.01 4.19
N LYS A 161 1.68 -27.84 4.48
CA LYS A 161 1.62 -29.26 4.05
C LYS A 161 0.25 -29.54 3.43
N PRO A 162 0.09 -30.59 2.62
CA PRO A 162 -1.24 -30.98 2.15
C PRO A 162 -2.23 -31.12 3.31
N GLY A 163 -3.31 -30.33 3.29
CA GLY A 163 -4.37 -30.36 4.30
C GLY A 163 -4.05 -29.67 5.65
N SER A 164 -2.87 -29.08 5.83
CA SER A 164 -2.54 -28.41 7.09
C SER A 164 -1.60 -27.22 6.93
N VAL A 165 -1.81 -26.19 7.77
CA VAL A 165 -0.90 -25.03 7.91
C VAL A 165 -0.52 -24.91 9.38
N THR A 166 0.76 -24.79 9.65
CA THR A 166 1.29 -24.61 11.01
C THR A 166 2.09 -23.31 11.04
N MET A 167 1.92 -22.51 12.08
CA MET A 167 2.70 -21.30 12.32
C MET A 167 3.41 -21.40 13.66
N VAL A 168 4.69 -21.05 13.70
CA VAL A 168 5.55 -21.14 14.90
C VAL A 168 6.31 -19.83 15.05
N ALA A 169 6.33 -19.28 16.25
CA ALA A 169 7.14 -18.11 16.61
C ALA A 169 7.83 -18.34 17.95
N THR A 170 8.99 -17.73 18.15
CA THR A 170 9.74 -17.73 19.40
C THR A 170 10.61 -16.49 19.50
N ASP A 171 10.80 -15.97 20.70
CA ASP A 171 11.77 -14.93 21.05
C ASP A 171 13.04 -15.52 21.72
N GLY A 172 13.12 -16.85 21.82
CA GLY A 172 14.17 -17.58 22.51
C GLY A 172 13.87 -17.89 23.99
N HIS A 173 12.73 -17.39 24.51
CA HIS A 173 12.28 -17.60 25.89
C HIS A 173 10.95 -18.33 25.96
N ARG A 174 10.17 -18.28 24.91
CA ARG A 174 8.84 -18.91 24.79
C ARG A 174 8.54 -19.35 23.36
#